data_f61c349bf0fa9fd270b14d5fc6f9c9f7
#
_entry.id   f61c349bf0fa9fd270b14d5fc6f9c9f7
#
_cell.length_a   1.000
_cell.length_b   1.000
_cell.length_c   1.000
_cell.angle_alpha   90.00
_cell.angle_beta   90.00
_cell.angle_gamma   90.00
#
_symmetry.space_group_name_H-M   'P 1'
#
loop_
_entity.id
_entity.type
_entity.pdbx_description
1 polymer ?
#
loop_
_entity_poly.entity_id
_entity_poly.type
_entity_poly.pdbx_seq_one_letter_code
_entity_poly.pdbx_strand_id
1 'polypeptide(L)'
;MDELELLKSKWQEGNQELPKLSYDDIYKMLYNKSASIVKWIFIISICELVFWIVLGFLSPESNKELLVQIGLQNTLTILYAINYAIIAVFLILFYLNYKNIKTTDTVKTLMHSIIKTRKTVSYFVIYNVVSFVLSLVYVNLYFFNKKSELFSILIKDKDAYQGVSIETFTSVFFITQFIIGILLIGFILLFYRIVYGILIRKLKHNYVELEKIEM
;
A
#
# COMPACT_ATOMS: atom_id res chain seq x y z
N MET A 1 11.12 41.30 -43.55
CA MET A 1 10.99 39.85 -43.32
C MET A 1 9.81 39.68 -42.41
N ASP A 2 8.84 38.92 -42.90
CA ASP A 2 7.57 38.72 -42.19
C ASP A 2 7.84 37.93 -40.90
N GLU A 3 7.32 38.38 -39.76
CA GLU A 3 7.50 37.71 -38.45
C GLU A 3 7.11 36.23 -38.51
N LEU A 4 6.19 35.92 -39.42
CA LEU A 4 5.69 34.58 -39.69
C LEU A 4 6.73 33.70 -40.41
N GLU A 5 7.56 34.26 -41.29
CA GLU A 5 8.66 33.56 -41.96
C GLU A 5 9.80 33.25 -40.97
N LEU A 6 10.04 34.18 -40.05
CA LEU A 6 11.06 34.01 -39.00
C LEU A 6 10.65 32.97 -37.92
N LEU A 7 9.36 32.89 -37.59
CA LEU A 7 8.79 31.86 -36.77
C LEU A 7 8.81 30.48 -37.46
N LYS A 8 8.51 30.45 -38.75
CA LYS A 8 8.53 29.22 -39.55
C LYS A 8 9.95 28.68 -39.72
N SER A 9 10.95 29.56 -39.96
CA SER A 9 12.35 29.12 -40.03
C SER A 9 12.88 28.58 -38.70
N LYS A 10 12.58 29.26 -37.60
CA LYS A 10 12.92 28.77 -36.24
C LYS A 10 12.25 27.44 -35.89
N TRP A 11 11.00 27.24 -36.32
CA TRP A 11 10.29 25.98 -36.11
C TRP A 11 10.86 24.85 -36.99
N GLN A 12 11.30 25.15 -38.20
CA GLN A 12 11.98 24.21 -39.09
C GLN A 12 13.40 23.85 -38.61
N GLU A 13 14.16 24.82 -38.10
CA GLU A 13 15.48 24.59 -37.49
C GLU A 13 15.37 23.75 -36.18
N GLY A 14 14.41 24.06 -35.29
CA GLY A 14 14.16 23.30 -34.08
C GLY A 14 13.69 21.86 -34.34
N ASN A 15 13.05 21.59 -35.50
CA ASN A 15 12.61 20.24 -35.83
C ASN A 15 13.72 19.39 -36.50
N GLN A 16 14.83 19.99 -36.96
CA GLN A 16 15.96 19.25 -37.50
C GLN A 16 16.91 18.68 -36.45
N GLU A 17 16.90 19.23 -35.20
CA GLU A 17 17.77 18.78 -34.11
C GLU A 17 17.16 17.71 -33.21
N LEU A 18 15.86 17.40 -33.34
CA LEU A 18 15.25 16.36 -32.56
C LEU A 18 15.66 14.98 -33.08
N PRO A 19 16.36 14.16 -32.28
CA PRO A 19 16.73 12.81 -32.71
C PRO A 19 15.46 12.02 -33.04
N LYS A 20 15.34 11.54 -34.29
CA LYS A 20 14.26 10.65 -34.69
C LYS A 20 14.46 9.34 -33.97
N LEU A 21 13.73 9.14 -32.87
CA LEU A 21 13.76 7.87 -32.14
C LEU A 21 13.20 6.75 -33.02
N SER A 22 13.97 5.68 -33.14
CA SER A 22 13.54 4.46 -33.80
C SER A 22 12.44 3.77 -32.99
N TYR A 23 11.64 2.92 -33.62
CA TYR A 23 10.68 2.04 -32.97
C TYR A 23 11.33 1.26 -31.82
N ASP A 24 12.49 0.69 -32.06
CA ASP A 24 13.26 -0.09 -31.08
C ASP A 24 13.73 0.76 -29.89
N ASP A 25 14.10 2.02 -30.14
CA ASP A 25 14.50 2.94 -29.06
C ASP A 25 13.32 3.28 -28.16
N ILE A 26 12.16 3.55 -28.72
CA ILE A 26 10.94 3.84 -27.95
C ILE A 26 10.52 2.61 -27.14
N TYR A 27 10.52 1.42 -27.77
CA TYR A 27 10.22 0.17 -27.07
C TYR A 27 11.17 -0.06 -25.89
N LYS A 28 12.47 0.07 -26.09
CA LYS A 28 13.50 -0.10 -25.07
C LYS A 28 13.35 0.90 -23.92
N MET A 29 12.97 2.14 -24.23
CA MET A 29 12.69 3.16 -23.20
C MET A 29 11.46 2.78 -22.36
N LEU A 30 10.35 2.37 -22.98
CA LEU A 30 9.12 1.98 -22.29
C LEU A 30 9.30 0.70 -21.48
N TYR A 31 10.07 -0.27 -22.01
CA TYR A 31 10.48 -1.47 -21.30
C TYR A 31 11.26 -1.13 -20.03
N ASN A 32 12.33 -0.34 -20.13
CA ASN A 32 13.15 0.04 -18.98
C ASN A 32 12.36 0.82 -17.92
N LYS A 33 11.48 1.74 -18.34
CA LYS A 33 10.59 2.48 -17.43
C LYS A 33 9.63 1.52 -16.72
N SER A 34 9.02 0.59 -17.44
CA SER A 34 8.07 -0.37 -16.86
C SER A 34 8.76 -1.32 -15.88
N ALA A 35 9.92 -1.86 -16.23
CA ALA A 35 10.73 -2.70 -15.36
C ALA A 35 11.16 -1.97 -14.08
N SER A 36 11.57 -0.70 -14.20
CA SER A 36 11.92 0.13 -13.05
C SER A 36 10.73 0.37 -12.11
N ILE A 37 9.54 0.67 -12.66
CA ILE A 37 8.34 0.88 -11.84
C ILE A 37 7.98 -0.39 -11.07
N VAL A 38 8.03 -1.56 -11.70
CA VAL A 38 7.70 -2.84 -11.04
C VAL A 38 8.75 -3.20 -10.00
N LYS A 39 10.03 -2.89 -10.24
CA LYS A 39 11.08 -2.99 -9.22
C LYS A 39 10.77 -2.13 -7.99
N TRP A 40 10.34 -0.87 -8.18
CA TRP A 40 9.97 0.01 -7.09
C TRP A 40 8.76 -0.48 -6.31
N ILE A 41 7.73 -1.04 -7.00
CA ILE A 41 6.58 -1.67 -6.34
C ILE A 41 7.07 -2.77 -5.38
N PHE A 42 7.95 -3.64 -5.84
CA PHE A 42 8.51 -4.73 -5.02
C PHE A 42 9.31 -4.20 -3.82
N ILE A 43 10.19 -3.22 -4.02
CA ILE A 43 11.00 -2.62 -2.94
C ILE A 43 10.08 -1.97 -1.89
N ILE A 44 9.09 -1.18 -2.31
CA ILE A 44 8.16 -0.49 -1.41
C ILE A 44 7.36 -1.51 -0.60
N SER A 45 6.91 -2.60 -1.21
CA SER A 45 6.18 -3.66 -0.49
C SER A 45 7.04 -4.34 0.58
N ILE A 46 8.34 -4.52 0.34
CA ILE A 46 9.28 -5.02 1.36
C ILE A 46 9.45 -3.99 2.48
N CYS A 47 9.66 -2.71 2.13
CA CYS A 47 9.77 -1.64 3.12
C CYS A 47 8.52 -1.54 4.01
N GLU A 48 7.34 -1.69 3.41
CA GLU A 48 6.06 -1.72 4.12
C GLU A 48 6.00 -2.89 5.12
N LEU A 49 6.36 -4.10 4.69
CA LEU A 49 6.41 -5.27 5.57
C LEU A 49 7.37 -5.04 6.74
N VAL A 50 8.60 -4.58 6.46
CA VAL A 50 9.60 -4.28 7.50
C VAL A 50 9.10 -3.21 8.46
N PHE A 51 8.45 -2.16 7.95
CA PHE A 51 7.87 -1.10 8.76
C PHE A 51 6.84 -1.64 9.77
N TRP A 52 5.92 -2.50 9.34
CA TRP A 52 4.92 -3.10 10.23
C TRP A 52 5.55 -4.05 11.26
N ILE A 53 6.57 -4.81 10.88
CA ILE A 53 7.32 -5.67 11.81
C ILE A 53 8.01 -4.81 12.87
N VAL A 54 8.70 -3.75 12.48
CA VAL A 54 9.39 -2.84 13.41
C VAL A 54 8.40 -2.18 14.37
N LEU A 55 7.24 -1.71 13.87
CA LEU A 55 6.18 -1.16 14.74
C LEU A 55 5.67 -2.19 15.75
N GLY A 56 5.56 -3.45 15.37
CA GLY A 56 5.19 -4.53 16.30
C GLY A 56 6.21 -4.73 17.43
N PHE A 57 7.50 -4.62 17.13
CA PHE A 57 8.56 -4.68 18.14
C PHE A 57 8.60 -3.45 19.06
N LEU A 58 8.27 -2.27 18.53
CA LEU A 58 8.21 -1.01 19.29
C LEU A 58 6.97 -0.90 20.19
N SER A 59 6.02 -1.84 20.10
CA SER A 59 4.82 -1.83 20.93
C SER A 59 5.20 -1.93 22.42
N PRO A 60 4.69 -1.02 23.29
CA PRO A 60 4.97 -1.05 24.72
C PRO A 60 4.60 -2.39 25.36
N GLU A 61 5.36 -2.82 26.36
CA GLU A 61 5.08 -4.08 27.08
C GLU A 61 3.71 -4.06 27.77
N SER A 62 3.29 -2.91 28.28
CA SER A 62 1.95 -2.73 28.87
C SER A 62 0.81 -3.11 27.92
N ASN A 63 0.96 -2.86 26.60
CA ASN A 63 -0.02 -3.29 25.62
C ASN A 63 -0.04 -4.81 25.46
N LYS A 64 1.15 -5.45 25.49
CA LYS A 64 1.25 -6.91 25.38
C LYS A 64 0.65 -7.58 26.62
N GLU A 65 0.95 -7.05 27.81
CA GLU A 65 0.37 -7.53 29.07
C GLU A 65 -1.15 -7.40 29.08
N LEU A 66 -1.70 -6.27 28.63
CA LEU A 66 -3.14 -6.10 28.49
C LEU A 66 -3.75 -7.19 27.58
N LEU A 67 -3.15 -7.45 26.40
CA LEU A 67 -3.64 -8.46 25.48
C LEU A 67 -3.58 -9.88 26.06
N VAL A 68 -2.55 -10.18 26.88
CA VAL A 68 -2.44 -11.46 27.60
C VAL A 68 -3.53 -11.55 28.66
N GLN A 69 -3.67 -10.54 29.53
CA GLN A 69 -4.65 -10.53 30.62
C GLN A 69 -6.08 -10.68 30.14
N ILE A 70 -6.43 -10.00 29.01
CA ILE A 70 -7.78 -10.08 28.46
C ILE A 70 -8.00 -11.33 27.59
N GLY A 71 -6.94 -12.15 27.34
CA GLY A 71 -7.00 -13.41 26.60
C GLY A 71 -7.02 -13.25 25.08
N LEU A 72 -6.66 -12.09 24.54
CA LEU A 72 -6.69 -11.79 23.09
C LEU A 72 -5.36 -12.15 22.39
N GLN A 73 -4.26 -12.26 23.13
CA GLN A 73 -2.89 -12.43 22.61
C GLN A 73 -2.76 -13.60 21.63
N ASN A 74 -3.24 -14.78 21.98
CA ASN A 74 -3.08 -15.98 21.14
C ASN A 74 -3.83 -15.85 19.82
N THR A 75 -5.05 -15.30 19.85
CA THR A 75 -5.84 -15.09 18.63
C THR A 75 -5.18 -14.08 17.71
N LEU A 76 -4.67 -12.96 18.24
CA LEU A 76 -3.96 -11.97 17.44
C LEU A 76 -2.67 -12.55 16.85
N THR A 77 -1.92 -13.35 17.61
CA THR A 77 -0.71 -14.00 17.09
C THR A 77 -1.00 -14.88 15.88
N ILE A 78 -2.07 -15.67 15.93
CA ILE A 78 -2.50 -16.52 14.81
C ILE A 78 -2.93 -15.65 13.60
N LEU A 79 -3.73 -14.59 13.84
CA LEU A 79 -4.16 -13.69 12.79
C LEU A 79 -2.98 -12.97 12.12
N TYR A 80 -2.00 -12.53 12.90
CA TYR A 80 -0.77 -11.91 12.36
C TYR A 80 0.06 -12.91 11.55
N ALA A 81 0.20 -14.15 12.03
CA ALA A 81 0.92 -15.19 11.30
C ALA A 81 0.28 -15.46 9.92
N ILE A 82 -1.06 -15.58 9.88
CA ILE A 82 -1.81 -15.75 8.62
C ILE A 82 -1.61 -14.53 7.71
N ASN A 83 -1.73 -13.31 8.26
CA ASN A 83 -1.56 -12.08 7.51
C ASN A 83 -0.15 -11.98 6.90
N TYR A 84 0.90 -12.25 7.67
CA TYR A 84 2.27 -12.25 7.16
C TYR A 84 2.50 -13.31 6.10
N ALA A 85 1.89 -14.50 6.24
CA ALA A 85 1.96 -15.54 5.21
C ALA A 85 1.34 -15.07 3.89
N ILE A 86 0.19 -14.38 3.92
CA ILE A 86 -0.47 -13.86 2.72
C ILE A 86 0.37 -12.71 2.11
N ILE A 87 0.93 -11.81 2.92
CA ILE A 87 1.84 -10.75 2.43
C ILE A 87 3.07 -11.38 1.75
N ALA A 88 3.65 -12.45 2.31
CA ALA A 88 4.77 -13.16 1.69
C ALA A 88 4.40 -13.71 0.30
N VAL A 89 3.19 -14.24 0.13
CA VAL A 89 2.69 -14.67 -1.19
C VAL A 89 2.64 -13.48 -2.16
N PHE A 90 2.16 -12.31 -1.75
CA PHE A 90 2.16 -11.11 -2.60
C PHE A 90 3.58 -10.67 -2.96
N LEU A 91 4.54 -10.73 -2.03
CA LEU A 91 5.94 -10.41 -2.33
C LEU A 91 6.53 -11.36 -3.38
N ILE A 92 6.23 -12.66 -3.29
CA ILE A 92 6.61 -13.63 -4.31
C ILE A 92 5.99 -13.26 -5.68
N LEU A 93 4.70 -12.91 -5.71
CA LEU A 93 4.02 -12.48 -6.94
C LEU A 93 4.64 -11.21 -7.53
N PHE A 94 5.02 -10.22 -6.71
CA PHE A 94 5.72 -9.01 -7.18
C PHE A 94 7.10 -9.33 -7.74
N TYR A 95 7.84 -10.20 -7.08
CA TYR A 95 9.13 -10.67 -7.59
C TYR A 95 8.98 -11.39 -8.95
N LEU A 96 8.02 -12.29 -9.08
CA LEU A 96 7.73 -13.00 -10.33
C LEU A 96 7.29 -12.03 -11.44
N ASN A 97 6.45 -11.05 -11.13
CA ASN A 97 6.06 -10.03 -12.09
C ASN A 97 7.27 -9.19 -12.55
N TYR A 98 8.16 -8.82 -11.63
CA TYR A 98 9.41 -8.13 -11.97
C TYR A 98 10.30 -8.98 -12.88
N LYS A 99 10.49 -10.26 -12.54
CA LYS A 99 11.29 -11.19 -13.34
C LYS A 99 10.69 -11.35 -14.74
N ASN A 100 9.38 -11.52 -14.83
CA ASN A 100 8.69 -11.70 -16.12
C ASN A 100 8.86 -10.48 -17.03
N ILE A 101 8.75 -9.26 -16.50
CA ILE A 101 9.00 -8.05 -17.29
C ILE A 101 10.43 -8.02 -17.78
N LYS A 102 11.40 -8.39 -16.93
CA LYS A 102 12.81 -8.36 -17.26
C LYS A 102 13.25 -9.37 -18.34
N THR A 103 12.47 -10.42 -18.56
CA THR A 103 12.72 -11.47 -19.58
C THR A 103 11.80 -11.36 -20.79
N THR A 104 11.12 -10.24 -20.95
CA THR A 104 10.13 -10.03 -22.02
C THR A 104 10.80 -9.52 -23.31
N ASP A 105 10.59 -10.21 -24.43
CA ASP A 105 11.20 -9.91 -25.72
C ASP A 105 10.22 -9.22 -26.70
N THR A 106 8.92 -9.21 -26.43
CA THR A 106 7.91 -8.65 -27.34
C THR A 106 7.01 -7.61 -26.66
N VAL A 107 6.52 -6.63 -27.45
CA VAL A 107 5.59 -5.59 -27.00
C VAL A 107 4.34 -6.22 -26.35
N LYS A 108 3.72 -7.19 -27.00
CA LYS A 108 2.50 -7.87 -26.53
C LYS A 108 2.69 -8.55 -25.17
N THR A 109 3.82 -9.23 -24.96
CA THR A 109 4.16 -9.89 -23.69
C THR A 109 4.42 -8.88 -22.60
N LEU A 110 5.06 -7.74 -22.94
CA LEU A 110 5.27 -6.63 -22.00
C LEU A 110 3.94 -6.02 -21.56
N MET A 111 3.03 -5.75 -22.49
CA MET A 111 1.69 -5.24 -22.19
C MET A 111 0.92 -6.19 -21.26
N HIS A 112 0.94 -7.48 -21.53
CA HIS A 112 0.32 -8.47 -20.66
C HIS A 112 0.91 -8.46 -19.23
N SER A 113 2.22 -8.39 -19.13
CA SER A 113 2.95 -8.34 -17.85
C SER A 113 2.63 -7.07 -17.05
N ILE A 114 2.46 -5.92 -17.72
CA ILE A 114 2.01 -4.68 -17.10
C ILE A 114 0.60 -4.81 -16.53
N ILE A 115 -0.34 -5.38 -17.29
CA ILE A 115 -1.73 -5.60 -16.83
C ILE A 115 -1.75 -6.51 -15.60
N LYS A 116 -1.01 -7.63 -15.67
CA LYS A 116 -0.89 -8.58 -14.56
C LYS A 116 -0.35 -7.92 -13.30
N THR A 117 0.73 -7.14 -13.42
CA THR A 117 1.32 -6.40 -12.30
C THR A 117 0.31 -5.42 -11.68
N ARG A 118 -0.40 -4.63 -12.50
CA ARG A 118 -1.42 -3.71 -12.01
C ARG A 118 -2.53 -4.42 -11.24
N LYS A 119 -3.01 -5.55 -11.73
CA LYS A 119 -4.02 -6.38 -11.02
C LYS A 119 -3.47 -6.87 -9.68
N THR A 120 -2.25 -7.41 -9.65
CA THR A 120 -1.62 -7.88 -8.40
C THR A 120 -1.50 -6.76 -7.37
N VAL A 121 -1.06 -5.55 -7.78
CA VAL A 121 -0.97 -4.39 -6.88
C VAL A 121 -2.35 -3.99 -6.36
N SER A 122 -3.37 -3.96 -7.21
CA SER A 122 -4.73 -3.63 -6.78
C SER A 122 -5.26 -4.64 -5.76
N TYR A 123 -5.04 -5.92 -5.97
CA TYR A 123 -5.44 -6.96 -5.00
C TYR A 123 -4.66 -6.85 -3.69
N PHE A 124 -3.37 -6.55 -3.74
CA PHE A 124 -2.56 -6.31 -2.54
C PHE A 124 -3.10 -5.15 -1.71
N VAL A 125 -3.38 -4.01 -2.34
CA VAL A 125 -3.95 -2.83 -1.66
C VAL A 125 -5.31 -3.13 -1.06
N ILE A 126 -6.22 -3.75 -1.83
CA ILE A 126 -7.55 -4.12 -1.34
C ILE A 126 -7.43 -5.08 -0.15
N TYR A 127 -6.60 -6.12 -0.27
CA TYR A 127 -6.38 -7.08 0.80
C TYR A 127 -5.91 -6.40 2.10
N ASN A 128 -4.89 -5.53 2.02
CA ASN A 128 -4.35 -4.86 3.21
C ASN A 128 -5.38 -3.94 3.86
N VAL A 129 -6.12 -3.15 3.08
CA VAL A 129 -7.17 -2.26 3.61
C VAL A 129 -8.28 -3.08 4.27
N VAL A 130 -8.79 -4.10 3.59
CA VAL A 130 -9.88 -4.97 4.12
C VAL A 130 -9.42 -5.70 5.38
N SER A 131 -8.22 -6.30 5.36
CA SER A 131 -7.64 -7.01 6.51
C SER A 131 -7.47 -6.08 7.71
N PHE A 132 -7.01 -4.84 7.49
CA PHE A 132 -6.87 -3.84 8.54
C PHE A 132 -8.21 -3.45 9.16
N VAL A 133 -9.23 -3.17 8.34
CA VAL A 133 -10.59 -2.84 8.81
C VAL A 133 -11.20 -4.00 9.58
N LEU A 134 -11.09 -5.23 9.07
CA LEU A 134 -11.60 -6.42 9.75
C LEU A 134 -10.91 -6.64 11.10
N SER A 135 -9.59 -6.43 11.18
CA SER A 135 -8.84 -6.53 12.43
C SER A 135 -9.28 -5.48 13.45
N LEU A 136 -9.50 -4.23 13.02
CA LEU A 136 -10.03 -3.18 13.89
C LEU A 136 -11.42 -3.53 14.44
N VAL A 137 -12.31 -3.99 13.57
CA VAL A 137 -13.68 -4.40 13.97
C VAL A 137 -13.60 -5.56 14.95
N TYR A 138 -12.80 -6.58 14.66
CA TYR A 138 -12.64 -7.76 15.52
C TYR A 138 -12.15 -7.39 16.93
N VAL A 139 -11.10 -6.58 17.03
CA VAL A 139 -10.53 -6.15 18.32
C VAL A 139 -11.54 -5.31 19.12
N ASN A 140 -12.24 -4.38 18.46
CA ASN A 140 -13.24 -3.57 19.13
C ASN A 140 -14.45 -4.39 19.63
N LEU A 141 -14.94 -5.35 18.85
CA LEU A 141 -16.00 -6.28 19.28
C LEU A 141 -15.56 -7.15 20.46
N TYR A 142 -14.33 -7.63 20.43
CA TYR A 142 -13.77 -8.42 21.53
C TYR A 142 -13.68 -7.60 22.82
N PHE A 143 -13.16 -6.39 22.76
CA PHE A 143 -13.10 -5.48 23.91
C PHE A 143 -14.48 -5.11 24.42
N PHE A 144 -15.45 -4.90 23.53
CA PHE A 144 -16.83 -4.61 23.91
C PHE A 144 -17.47 -5.75 24.71
N ASN A 145 -17.26 -6.98 24.27
CA ASN A 145 -17.74 -8.19 24.99
C ASN A 145 -17.08 -8.35 26.37
N LYS A 146 -15.84 -7.88 26.53
CA LYS A 146 -15.06 -7.96 27.76
C LYS A 146 -14.86 -6.60 28.46
N LYS A 147 -15.80 -5.68 28.29
CA LYS A 147 -15.69 -4.30 28.82
C LYS A 147 -15.45 -4.20 30.33
N SER A 148 -16.02 -5.12 31.12
CA SER A 148 -15.84 -5.15 32.57
C SER A 148 -14.42 -5.58 32.97
N GLU A 149 -13.84 -6.57 32.27
CA GLU A 149 -12.46 -6.99 32.47
C GLU A 149 -11.50 -5.86 32.03
N LEU A 150 -11.76 -5.26 30.87
CA LEU A 150 -10.99 -4.13 30.35
C LEU A 150 -10.98 -2.95 31.32
N PHE A 151 -12.15 -2.62 31.91
CA PHE A 151 -12.28 -1.56 32.91
C PHE A 151 -11.44 -1.89 34.17
N SER A 152 -11.50 -3.11 34.68
CA SER A 152 -10.73 -3.53 35.87
C SER A 152 -9.22 -3.45 35.62
N ILE A 153 -8.74 -3.85 34.46
CA ILE A 153 -7.31 -3.84 34.11
C ILE A 153 -6.78 -2.40 33.93
N LEU A 154 -7.54 -1.54 33.30
CA LEU A 154 -7.05 -0.21 32.91
C LEU A 154 -7.27 0.87 33.98
N ILE A 155 -8.34 0.77 34.79
CA ILE A 155 -8.85 1.90 35.58
C ILE A 155 -8.94 1.55 37.07
N LYS A 156 -9.52 0.40 37.45
CA LYS A 156 -9.99 0.10 38.80
C LYS A 156 -8.95 0.25 39.90
N ASP A 157 -7.70 -0.11 39.60
CA ASP A 157 -6.60 -0.12 40.58
C ASP A 157 -5.68 1.12 40.47
N LYS A 158 -6.11 2.15 39.73
CA LYS A 158 -5.32 3.38 39.57
C LYS A 158 -5.98 4.54 40.32
N ASP A 159 -5.30 5.06 41.34
CA ASP A 159 -5.76 6.17 42.17
C ASP A 159 -6.18 7.41 41.39
N ALA A 160 -5.55 7.64 40.23
CA ALA A 160 -5.85 8.79 39.36
C ALA A 160 -7.27 8.78 38.75
N TYR A 161 -7.96 7.65 38.77
CA TYR A 161 -9.28 7.48 38.12
C TYR A 161 -10.38 7.06 39.12
N GLN A 162 -10.18 7.34 40.41
CA GLN A 162 -11.22 7.07 41.43
C GLN A 162 -12.51 7.80 41.08
N GLY A 163 -13.64 7.06 41.10
CA GLY A 163 -14.97 7.59 40.82
C GLY A 163 -15.42 7.54 39.35
N VAL A 164 -14.59 7.06 38.43
CA VAL A 164 -15.03 6.87 37.03
C VAL A 164 -15.96 5.67 36.94
N SER A 165 -17.18 5.85 36.40
CA SER A 165 -18.10 4.74 36.18
C SER A 165 -17.71 3.93 34.97
N ILE A 166 -18.08 2.63 34.94
CA ILE A 166 -17.84 1.74 33.80
C ILE A 166 -18.52 2.25 32.53
N GLU A 167 -19.64 2.93 32.66
CA GLU A 167 -20.40 3.51 31.52
C GLU A 167 -19.64 4.65 30.89
N THR A 168 -19.12 5.59 31.72
CA THR A 168 -18.30 6.69 31.24
C THR A 168 -17.03 6.20 30.58
N PHE A 169 -16.33 5.25 31.24
CA PHE A 169 -15.14 4.63 30.65
C PHE A 169 -15.45 4.00 29.29
N THR A 170 -16.49 3.17 29.21
CA THR A 170 -16.85 2.46 27.98
C THR A 170 -17.14 3.45 26.85
N SER A 171 -17.92 4.49 27.12
CA SER A 171 -18.27 5.50 26.12
C SER A 171 -17.02 6.24 25.60
N VAL A 172 -16.18 6.74 26.50
CA VAL A 172 -14.96 7.48 26.14
C VAL A 172 -13.99 6.57 25.40
N PHE A 173 -13.77 5.35 25.88
CA PHE A 173 -12.84 4.40 25.26
C PHE A 173 -13.25 4.07 23.82
N PHE A 174 -14.49 3.68 23.57
CA PHE A 174 -14.93 3.29 22.23
C PHE A 174 -15.08 4.47 21.27
N ILE A 175 -15.49 5.65 21.75
CA ILE A 175 -15.49 6.88 20.93
C ILE A 175 -14.05 7.21 20.50
N THR A 176 -13.10 7.16 21.42
CA THR A 176 -11.69 7.42 21.11
C THR A 176 -11.13 6.40 20.12
N GLN A 177 -11.40 5.12 20.33
CA GLN A 177 -11.00 4.04 19.40
C GLN A 177 -11.60 4.24 18.00
N PHE A 178 -12.87 4.65 17.92
CA PHE A 178 -13.55 4.90 16.66
C PHE A 178 -12.92 6.07 15.89
N ILE A 179 -12.65 7.20 16.59
CA ILE A 179 -11.98 8.36 15.98
C ILE A 179 -10.59 7.99 15.48
N ILE A 180 -9.78 7.35 16.32
CA ILE A 180 -8.43 6.90 15.95
C ILE A 180 -8.50 5.91 14.78
N GLY A 181 -9.44 4.97 14.80
CA GLY A 181 -9.64 4.00 13.73
C GLY A 181 -9.93 4.67 12.38
N ILE A 182 -10.83 5.66 12.33
CA ILE A 182 -11.14 6.42 11.12
C ILE A 182 -9.91 7.19 10.62
N LEU A 183 -9.16 7.84 11.51
CA LEU A 183 -7.94 8.57 11.14
C LEU A 183 -6.88 7.63 10.56
N LEU A 184 -6.69 6.46 11.16
CA LEU A 184 -5.73 5.45 10.66
C LEU A 184 -6.17 4.88 9.31
N ILE A 185 -7.44 4.55 9.12
CA ILE A 185 -7.96 4.09 7.82
C ILE A 185 -7.75 5.18 6.76
N GLY A 186 -8.08 6.43 7.08
CA GLY A 186 -7.86 7.56 6.18
C GLY A 186 -6.38 7.72 5.79
N PHE A 187 -5.48 7.62 6.75
CA PHE A 187 -4.03 7.67 6.54
C PHE A 187 -3.54 6.53 5.63
N ILE A 188 -3.98 5.30 5.88
CA ILE A 188 -3.62 4.12 5.08
C ILE A 188 -4.13 4.26 3.65
N LEU A 189 -5.39 4.68 3.45
CA LEU A 189 -5.95 4.91 2.12
C LEU A 189 -5.19 5.99 1.36
N LEU A 190 -4.81 7.08 2.03
CA LEU A 190 -4.02 8.16 1.46
C LEU A 190 -2.63 7.67 1.07
N PHE A 191 -1.97 6.91 1.94
CA PHE A 191 -0.68 6.29 1.65
C PHE A 191 -0.75 5.42 0.39
N TYR A 192 -1.70 4.50 0.31
CA TYR A 192 -1.86 3.62 -0.86
C TYR A 192 -2.20 4.39 -2.13
N ARG A 193 -3.02 5.44 -2.03
CA ARG A 193 -3.36 6.29 -3.18
C ARG A 193 -2.15 7.05 -3.72
N ILE A 194 -1.30 7.57 -2.85
CA ILE A 194 -0.10 8.31 -3.25
C ILE A 194 0.95 7.34 -3.80
N VAL A 195 1.33 6.34 -3.02
CA VAL A 195 2.46 5.47 -3.35
C VAL A 195 2.12 4.56 -4.53
N TYR A 196 1.16 3.66 -4.35
CA TYR A 196 0.80 2.69 -5.39
C TYR A 196 -0.04 3.31 -6.51
N GLY A 197 -0.86 4.32 -6.22
CA GLY A 197 -1.67 4.99 -7.22
C GLY A 197 -0.82 5.73 -8.26
N ILE A 198 0.29 6.35 -7.88
CA ILE A 198 1.22 6.99 -8.82
C ILE A 198 1.91 5.93 -9.68
N LEU A 199 2.39 4.84 -9.08
CA LEU A 199 3.09 3.78 -9.79
C LEU A 199 2.17 3.05 -10.80
N ILE A 200 0.94 2.76 -10.40
CA ILE A 200 -0.09 2.16 -11.29
C ILE A 200 -0.44 3.11 -12.45
N ARG A 201 -0.55 4.43 -12.21
CA ARG A 201 -0.81 5.41 -13.28
C ARG A 201 0.34 5.48 -14.27
N LYS A 202 1.59 5.48 -13.81
CA LYS A 202 2.77 5.43 -14.69
C LYS A 202 2.80 4.15 -15.53
N LEU A 203 2.49 2.99 -14.95
CA LEU A 203 2.36 1.74 -15.70
C LEU A 203 1.24 1.79 -16.74
N LYS A 204 0.09 2.40 -16.39
CA LYS A 204 -1.01 2.59 -17.35
C LYS A 204 -0.59 3.47 -18.52
N HIS A 205 0.13 4.55 -18.26
CA HIS A 205 0.65 5.43 -19.30
C HIS A 205 1.60 4.68 -20.24
N ASN A 206 2.56 3.96 -19.71
CA ASN A 206 3.47 3.14 -20.53
C ASN A 206 2.73 2.09 -21.36
N TYR A 207 1.65 1.49 -20.82
CA TYR A 207 0.80 0.56 -21.56
C TYR A 207 0.14 1.24 -22.78
N VAL A 208 -0.44 2.42 -22.59
CA VAL A 208 -1.11 3.18 -23.68
C VAL A 208 -0.10 3.60 -24.75
N GLU A 209 1.12 3.97 -24.37
CA GLU A 209 2.17 4.30 -25.34
C GLU A 209 2.63 3.06 -26.13
N LEU A 210 2.74 1.89 -25.49
CA LEU A 210 3.02 0.62 -26.19
C LEU A 210 1.91 0.24 -27.18
N GLU A 211 0.64 0.47 -26.82
CA GLU A 211 -0.51 0.19 -27.68
C GLU A 211 -0.48 1.03 -28.96
N LYS A 212 -0.06 2.31 -28.86
CA LYS A 212 0.11 3.20 -30.05
C LYS A 212 1.23 2.75 -30.99
N ILE A 213 2.21 2.03 -30.48
CA ILE A 213 3.35 1.56 -31.29
C ILE A 213 2.99 0.25 -32.01
N GLU A 214 2.06 -0.55 -31.45
CA GLU A 214 1.64 -1.84 -32.03
C GLU A 214 0.57 -1.67 -33.14
N MET A 215 -0.17 -0.54 -33.17
CA MET A 215 -1.12 -0.16 -34.21
C MET A 215 -0.41 0.40 -35.44
#